data_7c386197c451eeb74a7deba3aba57d68
#
_entry.id   7c386197c451eeb74a7deba3aba57d68
#
_cell.length_a   1.000
_cell.length_b   1.000
_cell.length_c   1.000
_cell.angle_alpha   90.00
_cell.angle_beta   90.00
_cell.angle_gamma   90.00
#
_symmetry.space_group_name_H-M   'P 1'
#
loop_
_entity.id
_entity.type
_entity.pdbx_description
1 polymer ?
#
loop_
_entity_poly.entity_id
_entity_poly.type
_entity_poly.pdbx_seq_one_letter_code
_entity_poly.pdbx_strand_id
1 'polypeptide(L)'
;MPEVVVSFLDGEVLYGDLGVLQMDDPFLDLDLHTLDGNARQALVPVSGVRQIDLTKVAQPGDQVDIKELARVALHFIDGQVLRAHVVTPASLQRFGSIWDIVDAQSREHKICAIPYTALKGAFYVRRWDTRSPLERSKSVASGQQHRLAEVQARRGREAMIRRLPRPPGGLLDRVDTEDGKATRRRRSSKPQNPGQRDRPAQ
;
A
#
# COMPACT_ATOMS: atom_id res chain seq x y z
N MET A 1 13.13 20.76 -18.39
CA MET A 1 12.05 20.33 -17.48
C MET A 1 11.51 19.00 -17.98
N PRO A 2 11.09 18.08 -17.11
CA PRO A 2 10.47 16.84 -17.57
C PRO A 2 9.08 17.11 -18.13
N GLU A 3 8.86 16.66 -19.35
CA GLU A 3 7.57 16.70 -20.03
C GLU A 3 6.67 15.59 -19.46
N VAL A 4 5.43 15.96 -19.12
CA VAL A 4 4.48 15.07 -18.45
C VAL A 4 3.12 15.08 -19.10
N VAL A 5 2.39 13.99 -18.91
CA VAL A 5 0.97 13.86 -19.17
C VAL A 5 0.24 13.72 -17.85
N VAL A 6 -0.62 14.66 -17.52
CA VAL A 6 -1.46 14.63 -16.33
C VAL A 6 -2.86 14.16 -16.73
N SER A 7 -3.25 13.00 -16.23
CA SER A 7 -4.60 12.44 -16.42
C SER A 7 -5.45 12.71 -15.18
N PHE A 8 -6.64 13.24 -15.35
CA PHE A 8 -7.59 13.52 -14.27
C PHE A 8 -8.56 12.37 -14.03
N LEU A 9 -9.22 12.40 -12.86
CA LEU A 9 -10.21 11.40 -12.47
C LEU A 9 -11.49 11.44 -13.33
N ASP A 10 -11.81 12.58 -13.92
CA ASP A 10 -12.94 12.77 -14.85
C ASP A 10 -12.62 12.40 -16.31
N GLY A 11 -11.35 12.06 -16.57
CA GLY A 11 -10.87 11.66 -17.90
C GLY A 11 -10.25 12.78 -18.71
N GLU A 12 -10.21 14.01 -18.21
CA GLU A 12 -9.44 15.09 -18.84
C GLU A 12 -7.94 14.80 -18.81
N VAL A 13 -7.21 15.35 -19.79
CA VAL A 13 -5.76 15.17 -19.92
C VAL A 13 -5.10 16.51 -20.22
N LEU A 14 -4.06 16.84 -19.46
CA LEU A 14 -3.19 18.00 -19.71
C LEU A 14 -1.78 17.55 -20.08
N TYR A 15 -1.14 18.32 -20.95
CA TYR A 15 0.24 18.15 -21.37
C TYR A 15 1.03 19.38 -20.94
N GLY A 16 2.21 19.15 -20.37
CA GLY A 16 3.04 20.25 -19.92
C GLY A 16 4.38 19.80 -19.37
N ASP A 17 5.13 20.77 -18.86
CA ASP A 17 6.39 20.56 -18.18
C ASP A 17 6.24 20.75 -16.66
N LEU A 18 6.84 19.87 -15.87
CA LEU A 18 7.01 20.03 -14.45
C LEU A 18 8.45 20.42 -14.12
N GLY A 19 8.65 21.25 -13.10
CA GLY A 19 10.00 21.53 -12.56
C GLY A 19 10.65 20.24 -12.05
N VAL A 20 9.94 19.54 -11.17
CA VAL A 20 10.34 18.26 -10.58
C VAL A 20 9.11 17.38 -10.43
N LEU A 21 9.20 16.09 -10.76
CA LEU A 21 8.14 15.14 -10.46
C LEU A 21 8.22 14.73 -8.98
N GLN A 22 7.38 15.36 -8.17
CA GLN A 22 7.27 15.09 -6.73
C GLN A 22 5.81 15.19 -6.26
N MET A 23 5.51 14.49 -5.18
CA MET A 23 4.17 14.41 -4.59
C MET A 23 4.17 14.86 -3.12
N ASP A 24 5.06 15.80 -2.77
CA ASP A 24 5.17 16.34 -1.41
C ASP A 24 4.30 17.57 -1.17
N ASP A 25 3.85 18.21 -2.26
CA ASP A 25 2.94 19.35 -2.26
C ASP A 25 1.52 18.94 -2.69
N PRO A 26 0.47 19.63 -2.18
CA PRO A 26 -0.92 19.33 -2.54
C PRO A 26 -1.31 19.84 -3.93
N PHE A 27 -0.43 20.60 -4.60
CA PHE A 27 -0.63 21.15 -5.93
C PHE A 27 0.59 20.85 -6.80
N LEU A 28 0.33 20.73 -8.10
CA LEU A 28 1.35 20.69 -9.14
C LEU A 28 1.37 22.02 -9.86
N ASP A 29 2.56 22.56 -10.06
CA ASP A 29 2.78 23.74 -10.89
C ASP A 29 3.23 23.27 -12.27
N LEU A 30 2.36 23.43 -13.27
CA LEU A 30 2.50 22.87 -14.61
C LEU A 30 2.58 23.98 -15.66
N ASP A 31 3.69 24.03 -16.39
CA ASP A 31 3.81 24.84 -17.59
C ASP A 31 3.14 24.14 -18.76
N LEU A 32 2.02 24.69 -19.25
CA LEU A 32 1.13 24.01 -20.20
C LEU A 32 1.66 24.08 -21.65
N HIS A 33 1.53 22.97 -22.36
CA HIS A 33 1.69 22.90 -23.80
C HIS A 33 0.32 23.09 -24.48
N THR A 34 -0.25 24.31 -24.41
CA THR A 34 -1.55 24.58 -25.01
C THR A 34 -1.41 25.20 -26.38
N LEU A 35 -2.30 24.79 -27.30
CA LEU A 35 -2.40 25.39 -28.64
C LEU A 35 -3.04 26.79 -28.60
N ASP A 36 -3.86 27.09 -27.61
CA ASP A 36 -4.64 28.32 -27.52
C ASP A 36 -3.89 29.55 -27.00
N GLY A 37 -2.72 29.33 -26.38
CA GLY A 37 -1.88 30.44 -25.86
C GLY A 37 -2.50 31.25 -24.71
N ASN A 38 -3.74 30.97 -24.29
CA ASN A 38 -4.45 31.68 -23.25
C ASN A 38 -4.02 31.30 -21.83
N ALA A 39 -3.67 30.03 -21.63
CA ALA A 39 -3.15 29.54 -20.36
C ALA A 39 -1.72 29.03 -20.57
N ARG A 40 -0.75 29.63 -19.87
CA ARG A 40 0.67 29.20 -19.91
C ARG A 40 1.02 28.31 -18.74
N GLN A 41 0.30 28.46 -17.64
CA GLN A 41 0.60 27.79 -16.39
C GLN A 41 -0.70 27.36 -15.72
N ALA A 42 -0.67 26.20 -15.08
CA ALA A 42 -1.78 25.70 -14.28
C ALA A 42 -1.30 25.24 -12.91
N LEU A 43 -2.04 25.66 -11.88
CA LEU A 43 -1.91 25.12 -10.53
C LEU A 43 -2.95 24.00 -10.38
N VAL A 44 -2.50 22.75 -10.44
CA VAL A 44 -3.37 21.58 -10.48
C VAL A 44 -3.44 20.92 -9.09
N PRO A 45 -4.62 20.87 -8.46
CA PRO A 45 -4.78 20.13 -7.20
C PRO A 45 -4.53 18.64 -7.41
N VAL A 46 -3.61 18.06 -6.64
CA VAL A 46 -3.26 16.64 -6.69
C VAL A 46 -4.48 15.75 -6.45
N SER A 47 -5.47 16.22 -5.67
CA SER A 47 -6.70 15.47 -5.36
C SER A 47 -7.60 15.18 -6.57
N GLY A 48 -7.51 15.97 -7.64
CA GLY A 48 -8.26 15.76 -8.89
C GLY A 48 -7.50 14.88 -9.90
N VAL A 49 -6.19 14.69 -9.66
CA VAL A 49 -5.33 13.95 -10.58
C VAL A 49 -5.45 12.45 -10.34
N ARG A 50 -5.56 11.70 -11.43
CA ARG A 50 -5.51 10.24 -11.42
C ARG A 50 -4.07 9.72 -11.47
N GLN A 51 -3.27 10.24 -12.41
CA GLN A 51 -1.92 9.80 -12.71
C GLN A 51 -1.16 10.88 -13.47
N ILE A 52 0.14 10.93 -13.24
CA ILE A 52 1.08 11.79 -13.97
C ILE A 52 2.13 10.88 -14.58
N ASP A 53 2.23 10.87 -15.89
CA ASP A 53 3.21 10.07 -16.64
C ASP A 53 4.32 10.95 -17.18
N LEU A 54 5.58 10.54 -17.02
CA LEU A 54 6.70 11.12 -17.76
C LEU A 54 6.67 10.66 -19.21
N THR A 55 6.74 11.59 -20.16
CA THR A 55 6.67 11.26 -21.61
C THR A 55 7.97 10.67 -22.16
N LYS A 56 9.11 11.06 -21.56
CA LYS A 56 10.43 10.63 -21.99
C LYS A 56 11.13 9.84 -20.91
N VAL A 57 10.93 8.53 -20.93
CA VAL A 57 11.61 7.60 -20.04
C VAL A 57 12.56 6.74 -20.88
N ALA A 58 13.84 6.71 -20.50
CA ALA A 58 14.78 5.81 -21.12
C ALA A 58 14.31 4.36 -20.93
N GLN A 59 14.26 3.59 -22.00
CA GLN A 59 13.90 2.18 -21.88
C GLN A 59 14.92 1.48 -20.97
N PRO A 60 14.48 0.60 -20.06
CA PRO A 60 15.42 -0.21 -19.31
C PRO A 60 16.29 -0.97 -20.30
N GLY A 61 17.59 -0.94 -20.10
CA GLY A 61 18.50 -1.68 -20.98
C GLY A 61 18.09 -3.16 -21.08
N ASP A 62 18.52 -3.84 -22.12
CA ASP A 62 18.20 -5.25 -22.45
C ASP A 62 18.45 -6.27 -21.33
N GLN A 63 19.03 -5.84 -20.20
CA GLN A 63 19.40 -6.68 -19.07
C GLN A 63 18.27 -6.89 -18.03
N VAL A 64 17.14 -6.20 -18.16
CA VAL A 64 16.04 -6.36 -17.19
C VAL A 64 15.15 -7.52 -17.60
N ASP A 65 15.32 -8.68 -16.96
CA ASP A 65 14.39 -9.79 -17.14
C ASP A 65 13.06 -9.50 -16.41
N ILE A 66 12.06 -9.09 -17.19
CA ILE A 66 10.71 -8.78 -16.71
C ILE A 66 10.10 -9.94 -15.90
N LYS A 67 10.55 -11.18 -16.14
CA LYS A 67 10.01 -12.36 -15.42
C LYS A 67 10.42 -12.37 -13.94
N GLU A 68 11.55 -11.78 -13.61
CA GLU A 68 12.07 -11.71 -12.24
C GLU A 68 11.50 -10.52 -11.48
N LEU A 69 10.93 -9.52 -12.18
CA LEU A 69 10.37 -8.35 -11.54
C LEU A 69 9.11 -8.66 -10.73
N ALA A 70 8.96 -7.96 -9.62
CA ALA A 70 7.74 -8.00 -8.82
C ALA A 70 6.55 -7.49 -9.63
N ARG A 71 5.39 -8.14 -9.48
CA ARG A 71 4.14 -7.75 -10.16
C ARG A 71 3.26 -6.95 -9.23
N VAL A 72 2.76 -5.82 -9.71
CA VAL A 72 1.83 -4.96 -8.97
C VAL A 72 0.56 -4.71 -9.78
N ALA A 73 -0.59 -4.76 -9.10
CA ALA A 73 -1.86 -4.29 -9.62
C ALA A 73 -2.27 -3.04 -8.85
N LEU A 74 -2.26 -1.89 -9.50
CA LEU A 74 -2.69 -0.60 -8.95
C LEU A 74 -4.16 -0.42 -9.27
N HIS A 75 -4.99 -0.45 -8.25
CA HIS A 75 -6.45 -0.29 -8.38
C HIS A 75 -6.81 1.15 -8.13
N PHE A 76 -7.38 1.80 -9.12
CA PHE A 76 -7.85 3.17 -9.02
C PHE A 76 -9.29 3.25 -8.49
N ILE A 77 -9.68 4.41 -7.97
CA ILE A 77 -11.03 4.65 -7.44
C ILE A 77 -12.09 4.68 -8.56
N ASP A 78 -11.71 5.02 -9.79
CA ASP A 78 -12.55 4.97 -11.00
C ASP A 78 -12.83 3.54 -11.49
N GLY A 79 -12.27 2.52 -10.82
CA GLY A 79 -12.42 1.11 -11.17
C GLY A 79 -11.39 0.55 -12.15
N GLN A 80 -10.53 1.40 -12.70
CA GLN A 80 -9.46 0.95 -13.59
C GLN A 80 -8.35 0.23 -12.79
N VAL A 81 -7.60 -0.63 -13.48
CA VAL A 81 -6.50 -1.39 -12.88
C VAL A 81 -5.30 -1.33 -13.81
N LEU A 82 -4.24 -0.69 -13.34
CA LEU A 82 -2.93 -0.73 -14.00
C LEU A 82 -2.17 -1.96 -13.50
N ARG A 83 -1.77 -2.84 -14.41
CA ARG A 83 -0.95 -4.02 -14.13
C ARG A 83 0.45 -3.77 -14.63
N ALA A 84 1.43 -3.87 -13.74
CA ALA A 84 2.80 -3.55 -14.10
C ALA A 84 3.82 -4.44 -13.37
N HIS A 85 5.01 -4.47 -13.94
CA HIS A 85 6.21 -5.02 -13.31
C HIS A 85 7.01 -3.88 -12.70
N VAL A 86 7.39 -4.00 -11.45
CA VAL A 86 8.08 -2.95 -10.69
C VAL A 86 9.58 -3.07 -10.95
N VAL A 87 10.18 -2.03 -11.57
CA VAL A 87 11.61 -1.97 -11.86
C VAL A 87 12.39 -1.57 -10.62
N THR A 88 11.94 -0.50 -9.95
CA THR A 88 12.49 -0.07 -8.67
C THR A 88 11.38 0.06 -7.61
N PRO A 89 11.69 -0.13 -6.32
CA PRO A 89 10.71 0.06 -5.27
C PRO A 89 10.05 1.45 -5.36
N ALA A 90 8.72 1.50 -5.19
CA ALA A 90 7.98 2.75 -5.25
C ALA A 90 8.47 3.75 -4.20
N SER A 91 8.68 4.99 -4.62
CA SER A 91 8.96 6.10 -3.71
C SER A 91 7.65 6.62 -3.14
N LEU A 92 7.46 6.47 -1.83
CA LEU A 92 6.30 6.97 -1.12
C LEU A 92 6.55 8.39 -0.66
N GLN A 93 5.65 9.32 -0.99
CA GLN A 93 5.72 10.74 -0.66
C GLN A 93 4.44 11.18 0.07
N ARG A 94 4.35 12.44 0.45
CA ARG A 94 3.26 12.92 1.31
C ARG A 94 1.87 12.77 0.69
N PHE A 95 1.69 13.07 -0.60
CA PHE A 95 0.38 13.07 -1.27
C PHE A 95 0.22 11.95 -2.31
N GLY A 96 1.27 11.17 -2.57
CA GLY A 96 1.22 10.11 -3.55
C GLY A 96 2.47 9.24 -3.55
N SER A 97 2.62 8.47 -4.61
CA SER A 97 3.76 7.57 -4.80
C SER A 97 4.27 7.65 -6.24
N ILE A 98 5.59 7.56 -6.40
CA ILE A 98 6.24 7.52 -7.72
C ILE A 98 6.62 6.07 -8.00
N TRP A 99 6.26 5.60 -9.18
CA TRP A 99 6.44 4.24 -9.65
C TRP A 99 7.31 4.23 -10.89
N ASP A 100 8.32 3.39 -10.86
CA ASP A 100 9.16 3.02 -11.99
C ASP A 100 8.77 1.60 -12.41
N ILE A 101 8.04 1.48 -13.51
CA ILE A 101 7.32 0.27 -13.89
C ILE A 101 7.41 -0.05 -15.36
N VAL A 102 7.31 -1.32 -15.70
CA VAL A 102 7.02 -1.79 -17.05
C VAL A 102 5.55 -2.25 -17.10
N ASP A 103 4.75 -1.61 -17.92
CA ASP A 103 3.35 -1.97 -18.12
C ASP A 103 3.23 -3.42 -18.59
N ALA A 104 2.36 -4.20 -17.96
CA ALA A 104 2.24 -5.62 -18.28
C ALA A 104 1.60 -5.89 -19.65
N GLN A 105 0.83 -4.93 -20.18
CA GLN A 105 0.10 -5.05 -21.42
C GLN A 105 0.87 -4.46 -22.61
N SER A 106 1.30 -3.18 -22.53
CA SER A 106 2.03 -2.50 -23.60
C SER A 106 3.51 -2.85 -23.62
N ARG A 107 4.07 -3.35 -22.51
CA ARG A 107 5.50 -3.58 -22.31
C ARG A 107 6.35 -2.31 -22.32
N GLU A 108 5.71 -1.16 -22.22
CA GLU A 108 6.40 0.12 -22.16
C GLU A 108 6.92 0.38 -20.76
N HIS A 109 8.12 0.91 -20.67
CA HIS A 109 8.70 1.42 -19.46
C HIS A 109 8.13 2.81 -19.17
N LYS A 110 7.64 3.00 -17.94
CA LYS A 110 7.00 4.23 -17.49
C LYS A 110 7.51 4.62 -16.11
N ILE A 111 7.71 5.92 -15.93
CA ILE A 111 7.80 6.52 -14.61
C ILE A 111 6.54 7.34 -14.41
N CYS A 112 5.76 7.00 -13.40
CA CYS A 112 4.50 7.69 -13.13
C CYS A 112 4.35 8.01 -11.65
N ALA A 113 3.75 9.17 -11.37
CA ALA A 113 3.32 9.54 -10.03
C ALA A 113 1.81 9.33 -9.89
N ILE A 114 1.39 8.72 -8.78
CA ILE A 114 0.00 8.38 -8.52
C ILE A 114 -0.39 8.94 -7.16
N PRO A 115 -1.36 9.89 -7.12
CA PRO A 115 -1.90 10.42 -5.89
C PRO A 115 -2.60 9.33 -5.05
N TYR A 116 -2.50 9.41 -3.72
CA TYR A 116 -3.23 8.48 -2.85
C TYR A 116 -4.74 8.64 -2.96
N THR A 117 -5.22 9.85 -3.30
CA THR A 117 -6.64 10.13 -3.54
C THR A 117 -7.21 9.38 -4.74
N ALA A 118 -6.37 9.07 -5.73
CA ALA A 118 -6.77 8.30 -6.91
C ALA A 118 -6.64 6.78 -6.71
N LEU A 119 -5.87 6.35 -5.70
CA LEU A 119 -5.50 4.96 -5.53
C LEU A 119 -6.39 4.28 -4.48
N LYS A 120 -7.10 3.25 -4.88
CA LYS A 120 -7.83 2.36 -3.97
C LYS A 120 -6.89 1.39 -3.26
N GLY A 121 -5.80 1.01 -3.91
CA GLY A 121 -4.76 0.17 -3.34
C GLY A 121 -3.76 -0.35 -4.35
N ALA A 122 -2.55 -0.67 -3.87
CA ALA A 122 -1.50 -1.32 -4.62
C ALA A 122 -1.35 -2.76 -4.11
N PHE A 123 -1.49 -3.74 -4.99
CA PHE A 123 -1.47 -5.15 -4.65
C PHE A 123 -0.30 -5.85 -5.33
N TYR A 124 0.67 -6.29 -4.57
CA TYR A 124 1.73 -7.15 -5.07
C TYR A 124 1.18 -8.55 -5.27
N VAL A 125 1.27 -9.07 -6.51
CA VAL A 125 0.66 -10.35 -6.90
C VAL A 125 1.71 -11.34 -7.39
N ARG A 126 1.56 -12.61 -7.05
CA ARG A 126 2.46 -13.67 -7.53
C ARG A 126 2.21 -14.01 -9.00
N ARG A 127 0.95 -13.91 -9.44
CA ARG A 127 0.52 -14.12 -10.83
C ARG A 127 -0.68 -13.25 -11.13
N TRP A 128 -0.88 -12.90 -12.40
CA TRP A 128 -2.03 -12.15 -12.84
C TRP A 128 -3.31 -12.97 -12.67
N ASP A 129 -4.37 -12.33 -12.20
CA ASP A 129 -5.72 -12.93 -12.20
C ASP A 129 -6.31 -12.81 -13.61
N THR A 130 -6.35 -13.92 -14.33
CA THR A 130 -6.88 -14.00 -15.70
C THR A 130 -8.38 -14.29 -15.73
N ARG A 131 -9.03 -14.48 -14.56
CA ARG A 131 -10.47 -14.74 -14.49
C ARG A 131 -11.28 -13.53 -14.95
N SER A 132 -12.40 -13.81 -15.59
CA SER A 132 -13.34 -12.76 -16.00
C SER A 132 -13.90 -12.00 -14.78
N PRO A 133 -14.40 -10.76 -14.95
CA PRO A 133 -15.03 -10.01 -13.84
C PRO A 133 -16.17 -10.80 -13.17
N LEU A 134 -16.94 -11.57 -13.96
CA LEU A 134 -18.03 -12.40 -13.46
C LEU A 134 -17.55 -13.57 -12.60
N GLU A 135 -16.46 -14.23 -12.99
CA GLU A 135 -15.85 -15.31 -12.21
C GLU A 135 -15.22 -14.79 -10.93
N ARG A 136 -14.62 -13.59 -10.98
CA ARG A 136 -14.07 -12.94 -9.79
C ARG A 136 -15.16 -12.60 -8.79
N SER A 137 -16.28 -12.05 -9.23
CA SER A 137 -17.41 -11.72 -8.35
C SER A 137 -18.01 -12.97 -7.71
N LYS A 138 -18.16 -14.06 -8.46
CA LYS A 138 -18.64 -15.37 -7.94
C LYS A 138 -17.68 -15.92 -6.90
N SER A 139 -16.37 -15.85 -7.12
CA SER A 139 -15.37 -16.37 -6.17
C SER A 139 -15.30 -15.54 -4.88
N VAL A 140 -15.50 -14.23 -4.96
CA VAL A 140 -15.57 -13.36 -3.79
C VAL A 140 -16.82 -13.65 -2.98
N ALA A 141 -17.98 -13.77 -3.62
CA ALA A 141 -19.25 -14.11 -2.96
C ALA A 141 -19.17 -15.47 -2.26
N SER A 142 -18.62 -16.49 -2.92
CA SER A 142 -18.39 -17.83 -2.37
C SER A 142 -17.42 -17.78 -1.17
N GLY A 143 -16.31 -17.04 -1.27
CA GLY A 143 -15.36 -16.88 -0.19
C GLY A 143 -15.93 -16.15 1.03
N GLN A 144 -16.79 -15.16 0.82
CA GLN A 144 -17.50 -14.46 1.91
C GLN A 144 -18.51 -15.37 2.58
N GLN A 145 -19.28 -16.16 1.82
CA GLN A 145 -20.22 -17.13 2.38
C GLN A 145 -19.51 -18.19 3.22
N HIS A 146 -18.39 -18.72 2.74
CA HIS A 146 -17.60 -19.68 3.49
C HIS A 146 -17.06 -19.10 4.81
N ARG A 147 -16.53 -17.88 4.80
CA ARG A 147 -16.06 -17.19 6.02
C ARG A 147 -17.19 -16.90 7.01
N LEU A 148 -18.36 -16.47 6.52
CA LEU A 148 -19.53 -16.23 7.37
C LEU A 148 -20.01 -17.55 8.01
N ALA A 149 -20.07 -18.64 7.25
CA ALA A 149 -20.43 -19.95 7.77
C ALA A 149 -19.43 -20.44 8.82
N GLU A 150 -18.13 -20.24 8.61
CA GLU A 150 -17.09 -20.61 9.57
C GLU A 150 -17.19 -19.79 10.88
N VAL A 151 -17.42 -18.48 10.79
CA VAL A 151 -17.63 -17.62 11.95
C VAL A 151 -18.88 -18.01 12.72
N GLN A 152 -19.96 -18.33 12.02
CA GLN A 152 -21.21 -18.81 12.65
C GLN A 152 -21.01 -20.17 13.33
N ALA A 153 -20.31 -21.10 12.69
CA ALA A 153 -19.99 -22.41 13.26
C ALA A 153 -19.10 -22.28 14.50
N ARG A 154 -18.16 -21.35 14.52
CA ARG A 154 -17.31 -21.07 15.68
C ARG A 154 -18.13 -20.50 16.83
N ARG A 155 -18.98 -19.51 16.58
CA ARG A 155 -19.90 -18.95 17.59
C ARG A 155 -20.86 -19.98 18.16
N GLY A 156 -21.39 -20.87 17.31
CA GLY A 156 -22.24 -21.98 17.73
C GLY A 156 -21.52 -22.94 18.69
N ARG A 157 -20.26 -23.32 18.37
CA ARG A 157 -19.43 -24.16 19.27
C ARG A 157 -19.14 -23.49 20.60
N GLU A 158 -18.78 -22.20 20.61
CA GLU A 158 -18.54 -21.44 21.85
C GLU A 158 -19.81 -21.32 22.71
N ALA A 159 -20.97 -21.12 22.09
CA ALA A 159 -22.26 -21.09 22.80
C ALA A 159 -22.64 -22.46 23.39
N MET A 160 -22.31 -23.54 22.67
CA MET A 160 -22.55 -24.90 23.16
C MET A 160 -21.66 -25.24 24.35
N ILE A 161 -20.38 -24.87 24.32
CA ILE A 161 -19.45 -25.06 25.44
C ILE A 161 -19.91 -24.29 26.69
N ARG A 162 -20.48 -23.09 26.52
CA ARG A 162 -21.03 -22.30 27.65
C ARG A 162 -22.31 -22.91 28.27
N ARG A 163 -23.04 -23.75 27.52
CA ARG A 163 -24.24 -24.43 27.96
C ARG A 163 -23.98 -25.79 28.61
N LEU A 164 -22.78 -26.32 28.51
CA LEU A 164 -22.46 -27.55 29.21
C LEU A 164 -22.53 -27.30 30.74
N PRO A 165 -23.31 -28.10 31.49
CA PRO A 165 -23.32 -28.00 32.94
C PRO A 165 -21.89 -28.17 33.44
N ARG A 166 -21.46 -27.27 34.33
CA ARG A 166 -20.18 -27.43 35.01
C ARG A 166 -20.23 -28.78 35.73
N PRO A 167 -19.20 -29.64 35.54
CA PRO A 167 -19.14 -30.87 36.32
C PRO A 167 -19.29 -30.52 37.81
N PRO A 168 -20.12 -31.28 38.56
CA PRO A 168 -20.25 -31.06 40.00
C PRO A 168 -18.84 -31.12 40.58
N GLY A 169 -18.49 -30.12 41.36
CA GLY A 169 -17.14 -29.93 41.90
C GLY A 169 -16.62 -31.22 42.53
N GLY A 170 -15.70 -31.88 41.82
CA GLY A 170 -14.90 -32.94 42.39
C GLY A 170 -14.07 -32.36 43.53
N LEU A 171 -14.22 -32.93 44.71
CA LEU A 171 -13.31 -32.79 45.83
C LEU A 171 -11.87 -32.95 45.29
N LEU A 172 -11.17 -31.86 45.06
CA LEU A 172 -9.73 -31.92 44.99
C LEU A 172 -9.25 -31.78 46.43
N ASP A 173 -8.77 -32.91 46.91
CA ASP A 173 -8.06 -33.06 48.17
C ASP A 173 -7.12 -31.88 48.43
N ARG A 174 -7.34 -31.25 49.57
CA ARG A 174 -6.34 -30.43 50.24
C ARG A 174 -5.11 -31.30 50.48
N VAL A 175 -4.11 -31.15 49.61
CA VAL A 175 -2.76 -31.54 49.97
C VAL A 175 -2.12 -30.36 50.67
N ASP A 176 -2.16 -30.43 52.02
CA ASP A 176 -1.34 -29.59 52.86
C ASP A 176 0.11 -29.90 52.57
N THR A 177 0.85 -29.03 51.90
CA THR A 177 2.30 -29.00 51.90
C THR A 177 2.76 -27.76 52.64
N GLU A 178 3.07 -27.98 53.90
CA GLU A 178 3.94 -27.12 54.70
C GLU A 178 5.33 -27.02 54.05
N ASP A 179 5.98 -25.92 54.37
CA ASP A 179 7.39 -25.61 54.21
C ASP A 179 7.89 -25.15 52.82
N GLY A 180 8.27 -23.87 52.80
CA GLY A 180 9.12 -23.32 51.74
C GLY A 180 9.26 -21.81 51.76
N LYS A 181 9.96 -21.27 52.74
CA LYS A 181 10.51 -19.92 52.70
C LYS A 181 11.19 -19.65 51.36
N ALA A 182 10.67 -18.73 50.55
CA ALA A 182 11.36 -18.20 49.39
C ALA A 182 11.52 -16.70 49.47
N THR A 183 12.71 -16.30 49.64
CA THR A 183 13.29 -14.98 49.69
C THR A 183 12.97 -14.14 48.44
N ARG A 184 12.37 -13.03 48.72
CA ARG A 184 12.04 -11.96 47.76
C ARG A 184 13.29 -11.21 47.36
N ARG A 185 13.95 -11.56 46.25
CA ARG A 185 15.02 -10.75 45.63
C ARG A 185 14.41 -9.70 44.70
N ARG A 186 14.35 -8.47 45.20
CA ARG A 186 14.22 -7.25 44.39
C ARG A 186 15.47 -7.11 43.55
N ARG A 187 15.32 -7.08 42.21
CA ARG A 187 16.33 -6.53 41.32
C ARG A 187 15.78 -5.23 40.72
N SER A 188 16.21 -4.14 41.28
CA SER A 188 16.20 -2.83 40.68
C SER A 188 17.39 -2.75 39.73
N SER A 189 17.17 -2.56 38.45
CA SER A 189 18.18 -2.13 37.50
C SER A 189 17.71 -0.90 36.77
N LYS A 190 18.25 0.20 37.19
CA LYS A 190 18.19 1.55 36.60
C LYS A 190 19.12 1.54 35.39
N PRO A 191 18.70 1.97 34.19
CA PRO A 191 19.67 2.21 33.11
C PRO A 191 20.29 3.60 33.32
N GLN A 192 21.60 3.59 33.41
CA GLN A 192 22.45 4.75 33.30
C GLN A 192 22.49 5.25 31.86
N ASN A 193 22.37 6.55 31.72
CA ASN A 193 22.59 7.32 30.52
C ASN A 193 24.07 7.71 30.48
N PRO A 194 24.86 7.39 29.46
CA PRO A 194 26.18 7.94 29.30
C PRO A 194 26.29 8.86 28.08
N GLY A 195 26.72 10.08 28.32
CA GLY A 195 27.65 10.73 27.43
C GLY A 195 27.12 11.87 26.57
N GLN A 196 26.94 12.98 27.21
CA GLN A 196 27.25 14.27 26.67
C GLN A 196 28.72 14.29 26.23
N ARG A 197 29.01 14.49 24.96
CA ARG A 197 30.35 14.84 24.46
C ARG A 197 30.32 16.18 23.77
N ASP A 198 31.19 17.01 24.29
CA ASP A 198 31.53 18.37 23.94
C ASP A 198 31.77 18.60 22.44
N ARG A 199 31.28 19.74 21.95
CA ARG A 199 31.75 20.39 20.74
C ARG A 199 32.96 21.26 21.08
N PRO A 200 34.03 21.23 20.32
CA PRO A 200 34.95 22.36 20.23
C PRO A 200 34.53 23.31 19.13
N ALA A 201 34.62 24.60 19.45
CA ALA A 201 34.57 25.72 18.52
C ALA A 201 35.83 25.76 17.64
N GLN A 202 35.65 25.94 16.33
CA GLN A 202 36.42 26.81 15.44
C GLN A 202 35.57 27.15 14.21
#